data_6d968ebe41c0922e49174a2822b1a510
#
_entry.id   6d968ebe41c0922e49174a2822b1a510
#
_cell.length_a   1.000
_cell.length_b   1.000
_cell.length_c   1.000
_cell.angle_alpha   90.00
_cell.angle_beta   90.00
_cell.angle_gamma   90.00
#
_symmetry.space_group_name_H-M   'P 1'
#
loop_
_entity.id
_entity.type
_entity.pdbx_description
1 polymer ?
#
loop_
_entity_poly.entity_id
_entity_poly.type
_entity_poly.pdbx_seq_one_letter_code
_entity_poly.pdbx_strand_id
1 'polypeptide(L)'
;MAVVDAQSVSKRFLLRHNASAELKVRFLGLLHRNQRQSIEEFWALRKVSLRIDHGEAVGLVGRNGSGKSTFLKLVAAIHRPTSGRMLIARGARIASMIELGVGFHPELTGRENVVLNASIHGLTRAEIERIYDAVVEYSGLEHFIDVPIKNYSSGMHMRLGFAIAANLNPDILLLDEIFAVGDADFQQRCMGTVKRFLDEGKTIIFVSHAPASIRSVCRRVCILEEGTLSFDGDVEGGLAFYDDLVARRAAHEHKFRSEPVDPVEIDEAELDRASHRAVAGGSWREKGDWEFAFLRAQGLEPQHHVLDVGCGSLAAAIHLLPFVGPGQYWGVERNYTLLDAGMRIELARAGIARERSHFLHSDTFDVSGIPDAFDFAIADSLFAYLPFNSVARCIAGVVRKLKPAGRFYATWFENPDAANFDPITRPNGVTTYPDREPYHYPFSLIEVVCDAVGATVERIDVSTHPRGEAVLVISPR
;
A
#
# COMPACT_ATOMS: atom_id res chain seq x y z
N MET A 1 27.71 -23.74 3.59
CA MET A 1 26.67 -24.47 4.38
C MET A 1 25.47 -23.60 4.52
N ALA A 2 24.28 -24.11 4.19
CA ALA A 2 23.06 -23.28 4.18
C ALA A 2 22.75 -22.70 5.56
N VAL A 3 22.54 -21.39 5.62
CA VAL A 3 22.07 -20.69 6.81
C VAL A 3 20.57 -20.51 6.78
N VAL A 4 19.98 -20.40 5.56
CA VAL A 4 18.53 -20.43 5.30
C VAL A 4 18.27 -21.47 4.21
N ASP A 5 17.32 -22.38 4.46
CA ASP A 5 16.90 -23.38 3.47
C ASP A 5 15.36 -23.48 3.48
N ALA A 6 14.76 -22.85 2.48
CA ALA A 6 13.33 -22.93 2.21
C ALA A 6 13.05 -24.09 1.25
N GLN A 7 12.28 -25.08 1.70
CA GLN A 7 11.96 -26.30 0.95
C GLN A 7 10.47 -26.31 0.61
N SER A 8 10.11 -25.97 -0.63
CA SER A 8 8.74 -25.91 -1.16
C SER A 8 7.79 -25.14 -0.23
N VAL A 9 8.25 -24.01 0.28
CA VAL A 9 7.53 -23.20 1.27
C VAL A 9 6.34 -22.52 0.62
N SER A 10 5.17 -22.70 1.24
CA SER A 10 3.96 -21.96 0.89
C SER A 10 3.39 -21.27 2.11
N LYS A 11 2.84 -20.06 1.91
CA LYS A 11 2.16 -19.31 2.97
C LYS A 11 0.83 -18.81 2.47
N ARG A 12 -0.24 -19.18 3.19
CA ARG A 12 -1.62 -18.75 2.97
C ARG A 12 -2.08 -17.88 4.12
N PHE A 13 -2.83 -16.83 3.79
CA PHE A 13 -3.62 -16.05 4.73
C PHE A 13 -5.10 -16.26 4.45
N LEU A 14 -5.90 -16.27 5.50
CA LEU A 14 -7.35 -16.31 5.41
C LEU A 14 -7.89 -14.91 5.58
N LEU A 15 -8.37 -14.34 4.50
CA LEU A 15 -9.04 -13.04 4.51
C LEU A 15 -10.50 -13.27 4.87
N ARG A 16 -10.92 -12.74 6.00
CA ARG A 16 -12.31 -12.78 6.44
C ARG A 16 -12.96 -11.45 6.08
N HIS A 17 -13.77 -11.45 5.05
CA HIS A 17 -14.61 -10.31 4.73
C HIS A 17 -15.80 -10.32 5.70
N ASN A 18 -16.05 -9.18 6.39
CA ASN A 18 -17.15 -9.00 7.35
C ASN A 18 -17.02 -9.74 8.69
N ALA A 19 -15.88 -9.70 9.34
CA ALA A 19 -15.77 -10.10 10.74
C ALA A 19 -16.25 -8.95 11.64
N SER A 20 -17.56 -8.86 11.93
CA SER A 20 -18.05 -8.06 13.04
C SER A 20 -17.51 -8.66 14.35
N ALA A 21 -16.73 -7.87 15.09
CA ALA A 21 -16.08 -8.29 16.34
C ALA A 21 -17.07 -8.48 17.53
N GLU A 22 -18.36 -8.24 17.32
CA GLU A 22 -19.35 -8.30 18.39
C GLU A 22 -19.90 -9.71 18.62
N LEU A 23 -19.72 -10.22 19.82
CA LEU A 23 -20.31 -11.47 20.33
C LEU A 23 -21.85 -11.55 20.11
N LYS A 24 -22.55 -10.40 20.10
CA LYS A 24 -23.99 -10.33 19.84
C LYS A 24 -24.38 -10.75 18.43
N VAL A 25 -23.56 -10.42 17.42
CA VAL A 25 -23.84 -10.80 16.02
C VAL A 25 -23.59 -12.29 15.79
N ARG A 26 -22.67 -12.92 16.53
CA ARG A 26 -22.46 -14.36 16.52
C ARG A 26 -23.66 -15.15 17.06
N PHE A 27 -24.36 -14.62 18.05
CA PHE A 27 -25.56 -15.26 18.62
C PHE A 27 -26.78 -15.12 17.72
N LEU A 28 -26.94 -13.97 17.05
CA LEU A 28 -28.03 -13.74 16.08
C LEU A 28 -27.79 -14.46 14.74
N GLY A 29 -26.53 -14.69 14.37
CA GLY A 29 -26.16 -15.45 13.16
C GLY A 29 -26.47 -16.95 13.25
N LEU A 30 -26.68 -17.50 14.44
CA LEU A 30 -27.15 -18.87 14.65
C LEU A 30 -28.64 -19.03 14.25
N LEU A 31 -29.41 -17.97 14.21
CA LEU A 31 -30.84 -17.94 13.84
C LEU A 31 -31.08 -17.57 12.37
N HIS A 32 -30.08 -17.01 11.66
CA HIS A 32 -30.17 -16.67 10.24
C HIS A 32 -29.15 -17.47 9.41
N ARG A 33 -29.62 -18.55 8.83
CA ARG A 33 -28.89 -19.57 8.06
C ARG A 33 -28.24 -19.07 6.75
N ASN A 34 -28.26 -17.76 6.44
CA ASN A 34 -27.90 -17.22 5.13
C ASN A 34 -26.69 -16.24 5.10
N GLN A 35 -25.96 -16.04 6.20
CA GLN A 35 -24.71 -15.30 6.15
C GLN A 35 -23.52 -16.26 6.22
N ARG A 36 -23.23 -16.96 5.12
CA ARG A 36 -21.94 -17.63 4.96
C ARG A 36 -20.86 -16.55 4.88
N GLN A 37 -20.05 -16.46 5.93
CA GLN A 37 -18.80 -15.69 5.89
C GLN A 37 -17.97 -16.21 4.71
N SER A 38 -17.72 -15.38 3.71
CA SER A 38 -16.80 -15.75 2.64
C SER A 38 -15.39 -15.63 3.21
N ILE A 39 -14.73 -16.76 3.37
CA ILE A 39 -13.31 -16.84 3.72
C ILE A 39 -12.58 -16.95 2.38
N GLU A 40 -11.84 -15.93 2.04
CA GLU A 40 -10.97 -15.92 0.87
C GLU A 40 -9.57 -16.41 1.27
N GLU A 41 -9.03 -17.33 0.48
CA GLU A 41 -7.67 -17.82 0.67
C GLU A 41 -6.69 -17.02 -0.19
N PHE A 42 -5.87 -16.22 0.45
CA PHE A 42 -4.79 -15.49 -0.21
C PHE A 42 -3.45 -16.21 -0.04
N TRP A 43 -2.88 -16.68 -1.15
CA TRP A 43 -1.59 -17.35 -1.16
C TRP A 43 -0.47 -16.33 -1.42
N ALA A 44 0.18 -15.91 -0.36
CA ALA A 44 1.30 -14.96 -0.44
C ALA A 44 2.60 -15.61 -0.95
N LEU A 45 2.79 -16.93 -0.72
CA LEU A 45 3.90 -17.71 -1.26
C LEU A 45 3.38 -19.09 -1.70
N ARG A 46 3.92 -19.60 -2.82
CA ARG A 46 3.54 -20.87 -3.43
C ARG A 46 4.78 -21.68 -3.78
N LYS A 47 5.06 -22.75 -3.02
CA LYS A 47 6.14 -23.71 -3.24
C LYS A 47 7.51 -23.10 -3.51
N VAL A 48 7.85 -22.01 -2.81
CA VAL A 48 9.14 -21.35 -2.93
C VAL A 48 10.24 -22.27 -2.36
N SER A 49 11.25 -22.58 -3.16
CA SER A 49 12.46 -23.28 -2.75
C SER A 49 13.64 -22.37 -2.98
N LEU A 50 14.34 -21.99 -1.90
CA LEU A 50 15.46 -21.08 -1.94
C LEU A 50 16.45 -21.44 -0.84
N ARG A 51 17.70 -21.61 -1.23
CA ARG A 51 18.80 -21.88 -0.32
C ARG A 51 19.76 -20.70 -0.30
N ILE A 52 20.11 -20.22 0.89
CA ILE A 52 21.08 -19.14 1.11
C ILE A 52 22.20 -19.71 1.99
N ASP A 53 23.42 -19.62 1.51
CA ASP A 53 24.57 -20.08 2.25
C ASP A 53 25.15 -18.98 3.16
N HIS A 54 25.96 -19.39 4.13
CA HIS A 54 26.58 -18.46 5.08
C HIS A 54 27.48 -17.46 4.34
N GLY A 55 27.38 -16.18 4.69
CA GLY A 55 28.16 -15.11 4.08
C GLY A 55 27.64 -14.62 2.72
N GLU A 56 26.50 -15.14 2.24
CA GLU A 56 25.89 -14.62 1.02
C GLU A 56 25.13 -13.31 1.25
N ALA A 57 25.22 -12.40 0.29
CA ALA A 57 24.34 -11.25 0.17
C ALA A 57 23.36 -11.48 -0.99
N VAL A 58 22.10 -11.71 -0.66
CA VAL A 58 21.04 -12.05 -1.62
C VAL A 58 20.03 -10.90 -1.71
N GLY A 59 19.85 -10.38 -2.92
CA GLY A 59 18.78 -9.43 -3.23
C GLY A 59 17.46 -10.15 -3.46
N LEU A 60 16.39 -9.72 -2.80
CA LEU A 60 15.04 -10.22 -3.03
C LEU A 60 14.24 -9.14 -3.74
N VAL A 61 13.97 -9.34 -5.02
CA VAL A 61 13.32 -8.37 -5.91
C VAL A 61 11.94 -8.87 -6.34
N GLY A 62 11.05 -7.96 -6.65
CA GLY A 62 9.69 -8.26 -7.13
C GLY A 62 8.72 -7.14 -6.79
N ARG A 63 7.60 -7.07 -7.48
CA ARG A 63 6.56 -6.03 -7.28
C ARG A 63 5.96 -6.07 -5.86
N ASN A 64 5.23 -5.02 -5.50
CA ASN A 64 4.41 -5.02 -4.28
C ASN A 64 3.40 -6.18 -4.33
N GLY A 65 3.23 -6.88 -3.21
CA GLY A 65 2.37 -8.06 -3.15
C GLY A 65 2.99 -9.37 -3.69
N SER A 66 4.22 -9.38 -4.23
CA SER A 66 4.86 -10.60 -4.75
C SER A 66 5.29 -11.62 -3.68
N GLY A 67 5.19 -11.25 -2.39
CA GLY A 67 5.52 -12.16 -1.28
C GLY A 67 6.85 -11.90 -0.57
N LYS A 68 7.61 -10.87 -0.96
CA LYS A 68 8.95 -10.55 -0.37
C LYS A 68 8.90 -10.40 1.15
N SER A 69 8.07 -9.50 1.66
CA SER A 69 7.95 -9.28 3.12
C SER A 69 7.42 -10.51 3.84
N THR A 70 6.55 -11.31 3.19
CA THR A 70 6.10 -12.59 3.73
C THR A 70 7.26 -13.59 3.83
N PHE A 71 8.11 -13.67 2.82
CA PHE A 71 9.30 -14.52 2.85
C PHE A 71 10.26 -14.11 3.96
N LEU A 72 10.56 -12.82 4.08
CA LEU A 72 11.40 -12.31 5.17
C LEU A 72 10.79 -12.61 6.57
N LYS A 73 9.47 -12.46 6.74
CA LYS A 73 8.77 -12.79 8.01
C LYS A 73 8.85 -14.29 8.35
N LEU A 74 8.91 -15.16 7.34
CA LEU A 74 9.15 -16.58 7.55
C LEU A 74 10.60 -16.86 7.97
N VAL A 75 11.58 -16.19 7.36
CA VAL A 75 13.00 -16.29 7.78
C VAL A 75 13.18 -15.76 9.20
N ALA A 76 12.55 -14.64 9.53
CA ALA A 76 12.57 -14.07 10.90
C ALA A 76 11.78 -14.89 11.93
N ALA A 77 11.18 -16.03 11.53
CA ALA A 77 10.32 -16.87 12.36
C ALA A 77 9.08 -16.15 12.96
N ILE A 78 8.73 -14.95 12.43
CA ILE A 78 7.49 -14.21 12.80
C ILE A 78 6.27 -14.99 12.31
N HIS A 79 6.37 -15.59 11.13
CA HIS A 79 5.35 -16.47 10.57
C HIS A 79 5.84 -17.91 10.44
N ARG A 80 4.89 -18.84 10.48
CA ARG A 80 5.15 -20.24 10.13
C ARG A 80 4.64 -20.52 8.71
N PRO A 81 5.32 -21.36 7.92
CA PRO A 81 4.81 -21.78 6.63
C PRO A 81 3.51 -22.56 6.78
N THR A 82 2.62 -22.45 5.79
CA THR A 82 1.39 -23.26 5.72
C THR A 82 1.70 -24.66 5.24
N SER A 83 2.66 -24.81 4.31
CA SER A 83 3.23 -26.06 3.87
C SER A 83 4.69 -25.90 3.47
N GLY A 84 5.41 -27.02 3.35
CA GLY A 84 6.86 -27.00 3.16
C GLY A 84 7.61 -26.80 4.47
N ARG A 85 8.91 -26.54 4.38
CA ARG A 85 9.78 -26.36 5.55
C ARG A 85 10.70 -25.14 5.37
N MET A 86 10.78 -24.30 6.40
CA MET A 86 11.78 -23.24 6.51
C MET A 86 12.78 -23.66 7.57
N LEU A 87 14.02 -23.90 7.16
CA LEU A 87 15.11 -24.33 8.03
C LEU A 87 16.10 -23.17 8.16
N ILE A 88 16.40 -22.80 9.39
CA ILE A 88 17.40 -21.78 9.74
C ILE A 88 18.49 -22.48 10.52
N ALA A 89 19.75 -22.09 10.28
CA ALA A 89 20.90 -22.65 10.98
C ALA A 89 20.70 -22.54 12.51
N ARG A 90 20.95 -23.63 13.21
CA ARG A 90 20.70 -23.69 14.65
C ARG A 90 21.57 -22.70 15.41
N GLY A 91 20.96 -21.85 16.21
CA GLY A 91 21.65 -20.82 17.00
C GLY A 91 22.00 -19.55 16.22
N ALA A 92 21.66 -19.45 14.92
CA ALA A 92 21.89 -18.22 14.17
C ALA A 92 21.08 -17.06 14.75
N ARG A 93 21.75 -15.94 15.01
CA ARG A 93 21.12 -14.69 15.43
C ARG A 93 20.62 -13.94 14.21
N ILE A 94 19.32 -13.61 14.20
CA ILE A 94 18.69 -12.87 13.09
C ILE A 94 18.38 -11.46 13.59
N ALA A 95 18.92 -10.44 12.91
CA ALA A 95 18.43 -9.07 13.06
C ALA A 95 17.51 -8.75 11.89
N SER A 96 16.31 -8.30 12.20
CA SER A 96 15.28 -8.00 11.21
C SER A 96 14.95 -6.52 11.23
N MET A 97 15.04 -5.88 10.07
CA MET A 97 14.64 -4.50 9.86
C MET A 97 13.35 -4.37 9.02
N ILE A 98 12.57 -5.46 8.92
CA ILE A 98 11.34 -5.53 8.12
C ILE A 98 10.24 -4.65 8.71
N GLU A 99 10.19 -4.56 10.02
CA GLU A 99 9.25 -3.72 10.76
C GLU A 99 10.04 -2.99 11.84
N LEU A 100 10.59 -1.84 11.48
CA LEU A 100 11.32 -0.99 12.43
C LEU A 100 10.37 -0.57 13.56
N GLY A 101 10.72 -0.97 14.77
CA GLY A 101 9.89 -0.74 15.95
C GLY A 101 9.05 -1.93 16.40
N VAL A 102 9.09 -3.08 15.71
CA VAL A 102 8.55 -4.32 16.29
C VAL A 102 9.28 -4.63 17.60
N GLY A 103 8.51 -4.76 18.67
CA GLY A 103 9.04 -4.91 20.01
C GLY A 103 9.29 -3.58 20.74
N PHE A 104 9.08 -2.43 20.09
CA PHE A 104 9.09 -1.14 20.78
C PHE A 104 7.76 -0.91 21.50
N HIS A 105 7.86 -0.42 22.74
CA HIS A 105 6.70 -0.05 23.54
C HIS A 105 6.56 1.47 23.57
N PRO A 106 5.47 2.06 23.07
CA PRO A 106 5.33 3.52 22.91
C PRO A 106 5.52 4.32 24.21
N GLU A 107 5.08 3.77 25.35
CA GLU A 107 5.15 4.45 26.64
C GLU A 107 6.53 4.37 27.33
N LEU A 108 7.40 3.48 26.83
CA LEU A 108 8.76 3.36 27.35
C LEU A 108 9.70 4.37 26.68
N THR A 109 10.72 4.79 27.40
CA THR A 109 11.80 5.64 26.91
C THR A 109 12.63 4.92 25.83
N GLY A 110 13.44 5.67 25.06
CA GLY A 110 14.40 5.08 24.15
C GLY A 110 15.33 4.10 24.84
N ARG A 111 15.84 4.47 26.03
CA ARG A 111 16.68 3.61 26.90
C ARG A 111 16.01 2.27 27.22
N GLU A 112 14.79 2.31 27.71
CA GLU A 112 14.04 1.10 28.06
C GLU A 112 13.71 0.26 26.83
N ASN A 113 13.45 0.88 25.69
CA ASN A 113 13.23 0.19 24.43
C ASN A 113 14.51 -0.47 23.87
N VAL A 114 15.70 0.11 24.05
CA VAL A 114 16.97 -0.56 23.75
C VAL A 114 17.08 -1.86 24.54
N VAL A 115 16.83 -1.79 25.88
CA VAL A 115 16.88 -2.97 26.75
C VAL A 115 15.84 -4.02 26.34
N LEU A 116 14.61 -3.59 26.13
CA LEU A 116 13.51 -4.46 25.73
C LEU A 116 13.80 -5.17 24.40
N ASN A 117 14.17 -4.41 23.36
CA ASN A 117 14.40 -4.94 22.03
C ASN A 117 15.62 -5.89 22.00
N ALA A 118 16.74 -5.50 22.62
CA ALA A 118 17.91 -6.36 22.71
C ALA A 118 17.61 -7.66 23.49
N SER A 119 16.76 -7.60 24.53
CA SER A 119 16.31 -8.78 25.27
C SER A 119 15.46 -9.72 24.43
N ILE A 120 14.56 -9.17 23.56
CA ILE A 120 13.77 -9.95 22.61
C ILE A 120 14.69 -10.70 21.64
N HIS A 121 15.82 -10.08 21.26
CA HIS A 121 16.85 -10.71 20.44
C HIS A 121 17.78 -11.68 21.20
N GLY A 122 17.48 -11.94 22.47
CA GLY A 122 18.14 -12.97 23.29
C GLY A 122 19.46 -12.53 23.92
N LEU A 123 19.76 -11.22 23.98
CA LEU A 123 20.93 -10.71 24.69
C LEU A 123 20.69 -10.77 26.20
N THR A 124 21.74 -11.16 26.92
CA THR A 124 21.78 -11.08 28.37
C THR A 124 21.96 -9.62 28.83
N ARG A 125 21.60 -9.33 30.06
CA ARG A 125 21.75 -7.98 30.63
C ARG A 125 23.18 -7.44 30.51
N ALA A 126 24.19 -8.27 30.77
CA ALA A 126 25.59 -7.87 30.63
C ALA A 126 26.00 -7.60 29.16
N GLU A 127 25.40 -8.28 28.18
CA GLU A 127 25.61 -7.98 26.76
C GLU A 127 24.93 -6.67 26.37
N ILE A 128 23.72 -6.40 26.89
CA ILE A 128 23.00 -5.16 26.65
C ILE A 128 23.77 -3.96 27.21
N GLU A 129 24.26 -4.06 28.46
CA GLU A 129 25.07 -3.00 29.07
C GLU A 129 26.34 -2.68 28.27
N ARG A 130 26.96 -3.69 27.63
CA ARG A 130 28.15 -3.50 26.78
C ARG A 130 27.89 -2.80 25.45
N ILE A 131 26.71 -2.99 24.85
CA ILE A 131 26.37 -2.39 23.56
C ILE A 131 25.60 -1.07 23.69
N TYR A 132 25.09 -0.76 24.90
CA TYR A 132 24.16 0.35 25.10
C TYR A 132 24.72 1.69 24.62
N ASP A 133 25.92 2.05 25.09
CA ASP A 133 26.52 3.35 24.72
C ASP A 133 26.78 3.45 23.21
N ALA A 134 27.23 2.36 22.58
CA ALA A 134 27.40 2.30 21.13
C ALA A 134 26.07 2.43 20.37
N VAL A 135 24.98 1.88 20.90
CA VAL A 135 23.64 2.05 20.31
C VAL A 135 23.19 3.51 20.39
N VAL A 136 23.38 4.16 21.54
CA VAL A 136 23.01 5.56 21.74
C VAL A 136 23.80 6.46 20.79
N GLU A 137 25.12 6.32 20.77
CA GLU A 137 26.03 7.08 19.88
C GLU A 137 25.67 6.85 18.39
N TYR A 138 25.45 5.59 17.99
CA TYR A 138 25.11 5.28 16.61
C TYR A 138 23.80 5.92 16.18
N SER A 139 22.80 5.94 17.08
CA SER A 139 21.50 6.51 16.79
C SER A 139 21.49 8.04 16.68
N GLY A 140 22.46 8.72 17.34
CA GLY A 140 22.49 10.17 17.49
C GLY A 140 21.31 10.72 18.28
N LEU A 141 20.83 9.93 19.26
CA LEU A 141 19.64 10.26 20.07
C LEU A 141 19.98 10.52 21.53
N GLU A 142 21.22 10.92 21.84
CA GLU A 142 21.72 11.15 23.21
C GLU A 142 20.78 12.05 24.04
N HIS A 143 20.30 13.13 23.40
CA HIS A 143 19.40 14.10 24.05
C HIS A 143 17.95 13.63 24.20
N PHE A 144 17.58 12.58 23.48
CA PHE A 144 16.20 12.07 23.45
C PHE A 144 16.06 10.68 24.07
N ILE A 145 17.16 10.04 24.46
CA ILE A 145 17.16 8.62 24.88
C ILE A 145 16.28 8.34 26.10
N ASP A 146 16.09 9.33 26.97
CA ASP A 146 15.27 9.23 28.16
C ASP A 146 13.82 9.77 27.96
N VAL A 147 13.45 10.09 26.70
CA VAL A 147 12.09 10.49 26.31
C VAL A 147 11.29 9.27 25.85
N PRO A 148 9.99 9.14 26.22
CA PRO A 148 9.12 8.09 25.68
C PRO A 148 9.06 8.10 24.15
N ILE A 149 9.18 6.93 23.52
CA ILE A 149 9.30 6.85 22.06
C ILE A 149 8.04 7.24 21.32
N LYS A 150 6.87 7.30 21.95
CA LYS A 150 5.66 7.87 21.33
C LYS A 150 5.86 9.32 20.88
N ASN A 151 6.84 10.03 21.44
CA ASN A 151 7.20 11.40 21.06
C ASN A 151 8.30 11.45 20.00
N TYR A 152 8.78 10.30 19.50
CA TYR A 152 9.79 10.25 18.47
C TYR A 152 9.18 10.47 17.09
N SER A 153 9.92 11.15 16.22
CA SER A 153 9.60 11.16 14.80
C SER A 153 9.85 9.77 14.18
N SER A 154 9.27 9.51 13.00
CA SER A 154 9.53 8.27 12.26
C SER A 154 11.03 8.05 12.00
N GLY A 155 11.78 9.13 11.70
CA GLY A 155 13.23 9.09 11.56
C GLY A 155 13.95 8.67 12.84
N MET A 156 13.55 9.20 14.01
CA MET A 156 14.13 8.82 15.31
C MET A 156 13.87 7.35 15.63
N HIS A 157 12.65 6.84 15.37
CA HIS A 157 12.33 5.43 15.53
C HIS A 157 13.26 4.55 14.68
N MET A 158 13.48 4.94 13.42
CA MET A 158 14.33 4.20 12.51
C MET A 158 15.79 4.21 12.95
N ARG A 159 16.30 5.38 13.37
CA ARG A 159 17.66 5.50 13.88
C ARG A 159 17.90 4.60 15.08
N LEU A 160 16.98 4.57 16.04
CA LEU A 160 17.08 3.71 17.22
C LEU A 160 17.03 2.23 16.83
N GLY A 161 16.06 1.83 15.99
CA GLY A 161 15.92 0.44 15.54
C GLY A 161 17.14 -0.06 14.78
N PHE A 162 17.67 0.75 13.86
CA PHE A 162 18.89 0.39 13.13
C PHE A 162 20.12 0.33 14.05
N ALA A 163 20.27 1.29 14.95
CA ALA A 163 21.38 1.31 15.90
C ALA A 163 21.42 0.04 16.77
N ILE A 164 20.25 -0.43 17.23
CA ILE A 164 20.16 -1.71 17.96
C ILE A 164 20.61 -2.85 17.04
N ALA A 165 19.99 -3.00 15.85
CA ALA A 165 20.31 -4.09 14.92
C ALA A 165 21.77 -4.11 14.51
N ALA A 166 22.38 -2.94 14.30
CA ALA A 166 23.81 -2.79 13.96
C ALA A 166 24.75 -3.28 15.07
N ASN A 167 24.32 -3.24 16.34
CA ASN A 167 25.10 -3.62 17.50
C ASN A 167 24.75 -5.03 18.05
N LEU A 168 23.74 -5.71 17.51
CA LEU A 168 23.39 -7.08 17.88
C LEU A 168 24.38 -8.14 17.38
N ASN A 169 25.30 -7.78 16.49
CA ASN A 169 26.21 -8.69 15.80
C ASN A 169 25.48 -9.94 15.25
N PRO A 170 24.55 -9.77 14.31
CA PRO A 170 23.75 -10.86 13.79
C PRO A 170 24.57 -11.79 12.86
N ASP A 171 24.11 -13.04 12.70
CA ASP A 171 24.59 -13.96 11.66
C ASP A 171 23.83 -13.76 10.35
N ILE A 172 22.54 -13.35 10.46
CA ILE A 172 21.65 -13.04 9.34
C ILE A 172 21.05 -11.66 9.56
N LEU A 173 21.24 -10.78 8.59
CA LEU A 173 20.62 -9.46 8.57
C LEU A 173 19.52 -9.42 7.49
N LEU A 174 18.30 -9.13 7.90
CA LEU A 174 17.16 -8.93 7.02
C LEU A 174 16.89 -7.44 6.85
N LEU A 175 17.08 -6.95 5.64
CA LEU A 175 16.90 -5.54 5.27
C LEU A 175 15.69 -5.41 4.33
N ASP A 176 14.74 -4.57 4.69
CA ASP A 176 13.65 -4.16 3.81
C ASP A 176 13.92 -2.74 3.29
N GLU A 177 13.21 -2.31 2.28
CA GLU A 177 13.33 -1.07 1.50
C GLU A 177 13.56 0.25 2.29
N ILE A 178 13.55 0.16 3.60
CA ILE A 178 13.57 1.25 4.59
C ILE A 178 14.87 2.08 4.57
N PHE A 179 15.89 1.70 3.80
CA PHE A 179 17.13 2.48 3.64
C PHE A 179 16.94 3.87 3.02
N ALA A 180 15.79 4.13 2.43
CA ALA A 180 15.47 5.43 1.83
C ALA A 180 14.95 6.48 2.85
N VAL A 181 14.76 6.10 4.13
CA VAL A 181 14.21 6.99 5.17
C VAL A 181 15.30 7.39 6.15
N GLY A 182 15.38 8.68 6.47
CA GLY A 182 16.42 9.30 7.29
C GLY A 182 17.18 10.37 6.49
N ASP A 183 18.08 11.10 7.15
CA ASP A 183 18.98 12.02 6.48
C ASP A 183 20.12 11.30 5.75
N ALA A 184 20.76 11.99 4.82
CA ALA A 184 21.82 11.42 3.98
C ALA A 184 23.01 10.89 4.80
N ASP A 185 23.34 11.52 5.92
CA ASP A 185 24.45 11.11 6.79
C ASP A 185 24.15 9.79 7.49
N PHE A 186 22.92 9.61 7.96
CA PHE A 186 22.52 8.36 8.59
C PHE A 186 22.42 7.21 7.57
N GLN A 187 21.91 7.49 6.36
CA GLN A 187 21.91 6.52 5.25
C GLN A 187 23.34 6.05 4.92
N GLN A 188 24.30 6.97 4.88
CA GLN A 188 25.70 6.62 4.63
C GLN A 188 26.29 5.75 5.75
N ARG A 189 25.97 6.04 7.03
CA ARG A 189 26.38 5.18 8.16
C ARG A 189 25.75 3.79 8.07
N CYS A 190 24.48 3.69 7.71
CA CYS A 190 23.81 2.41 7.52
C CYS A 190 24.51 1.59 6.42
N MET A 191 24.79 2.18 5.26
CA MET A 191 25.50 1.50 4.18
C MET A 191 26.93 1.09 4.58
N GLY A 192 27.63 1.90 5.37
CA GLY A 192 28.92 1.54 5.94
C GLY A 192 28.83 0.30 6.84
N THR A 193 27.80 0.21 7.65
CA THR A 193 27.55 -0.97 8.52
C THR A 193 27.23 -2.22 7.71
N VAL A 194 26.40 -2.09 6.66
CA VAL A 194 26.10 -3.22 5.75
C VAL A 194 27.38 -3.75 5.09
N LYS A 195 28.23 -2.84 4.59
CA LYS A 195 29.53 -3.23 4.01
C LYS A 195 30.42 -3.94 5.03
N ARG A 196 30.53 -3.40 6.25
CA ARG A 196 31.28 -4.06 7.34
C ARG A 196 30.76 -5.48 7.59
N PHE A 197 29.46 -5.68 7.67
CA PHE A 197 28.87 -7.01 7.86
C PHE A 197 29.19 -7.97 6.70
N LEU A 198 29.21 -7.47 5.47
CA LEU A 198 29.64 -8.26 4.30
C LEU A 198 31.09 -8.68 4.42
N ASP A 199 31.99 -7.75 4.82
CA ASP A 199 33.41 -8.01 5.00
C ASP A 199 33.67 -9.00 6.16
N GLU A 200 32.82 -8.99 7.19
CA GLU A 200 32.82 -9.94 8.30
C GLU A 200 32.19 -11.31 7.93
N GLY A 201 31.70 -11.48 6.69
CA GLY A 201 31.11 -12.73 6.21
C GLY A 201 29.70 -13.00 6.78
N LYS A 202 28.97 -11.97 7.19
CA LYS A 202 27.57 -12.11 7.61
C LYS A 202 26.66 -12.33 6.42
N THR A 203 25.55 -13.04 6.64
CA THR A 203 24.55 -13.26 5.60
C THR A 203 23.56 -12.11 5.57
N ILE A 204 23.28 -11.58 4.37
CA ILE A 204 22.35 -10.47 4.17
C ILE A 204 21.27 -10.88 3.20
N ILE A 205 20.01 -10.67 3.58
CA ILE A 205 18.86 -10.75 2.67
C ILE A 205 18.29 -9.34 2.54
N PHE A 206 18.44 -8.78 1.34
CA PHE A 206 18.16 -7.39 1.07
C PHE A 206 17.01 -7.22 0.09
N VAL A 207 15.94 -6.59 0.53
CA VAL A 207 14.82 -6.19 -0.34
C VAL A 207 15.02 -4.74 -0.77
N SER A 208 15.04 -4.50 -2.07
CA SER A 208 15.07 -3.14 -2.62
C SER A 208 14.50 -3.11 -4.03
N HIS A 209 13.86 -1.99 -4.38
CA HIS A 209 13.44 -1.69 -5.75
C HIS A 209 14.49 -0.84 -6.51
N ALA A 210 15.55 -0.38 -5.83
CA ALA A 210 16.60 0.43 -6.44
C ALA A 210 17.72 -0.47 -7.00
N PRO A 211 17.90 -0.58 -8.33
CA PRO A 211 18.93 -1.42 -8.93
C PRO A 211 20.36 -1.08 -8.45
N ALA A 212 20.64 0.22 -8.22
CA ALA A 212 21.94 0.69 -7.73
C ALA A 212 22.24 0.13 -6.33
N SER A 213 21.27 0.08 -5.43
CA SER A 213 21.43 -0.46 -4.07
C SER A 213 21.65 -1.97 -4.12
N ILE A 214 20.92 -2.70 -4.97
CA ILE A 214 21.11 -4.13 -5.18
C ILE A 214 22.52 -4.42 -5.68
N ARG A 215 23.01 -3.69 -6.69
CA ARG A 215 24.40 -3.85 -7.22
C ARG A 215 25.48 -3.57 -6.18
N SER A 216 25.23 -2.63 -5.27
CA SER A 216 26.24 -2.25 -4.25
C SER A 216 26.35 -3.24 -3.11
N VAL A 217 25.31 -4.02 -2.83
CA VAL A 217 25.22 -4.91 -1.66
C VAL A 217 25.24 -6.38 -2.06
N CYS A 218 24.50 -6.76 -3.11
CA CYS A 218 24.21 -8.14 -3.43
C CYS A 218 25.14 -8.70 -4.53
N ARG A 219 25.37 -10.00 -4.49
CA ARG A 219 26.04 -10.74 -5.57
C ARG A 219 25.10 -11.72 -6.28
N ARG A 220 23.96 -12.00 -5.68
CA ARG A 220 22.91 -12.88 -6.16
C ARG A 220 21.56 -12.22 -5.96
N VAL A 221 20.66 -12.45 -6.91
CA VAL A 221 19.30 -11.91 -6.88
C VAL A 221 18.29 -13.03 -7.06
N CYS A 222 17.27 -13.00 -6.24
CA CYS A 222 16.09 -13.85 -6.32
C CYS A 222 14.88 -12.99 -6.65
N ILE A 223 14.12 -13.37 -7.68
CA ILE A 223 12.92 -12.63 -8.08
C ILE A 223 11.69 -13.42 -7.68
N LEU A 224 10.84 -12.78 -6.86
CA LEU A 224 9.52 -13.30 -6.51
C LEU A 224 8.45 -12.65 -7.38
N GLU A 225 7.61 -13.50 -7.98
CA GLU A 225 6.47 -13.12 -8.79
C GLU A 225 5.26 -13.91 -8.36
N GLU A 226 4.17 -13.23 -7.97
CA GLU A 226 2.90 -13.84 -7.54
C GLU A 226 3.08 -14.99 -6.51
N GLY A 227 4.02 -14.78 -5.60
CA GLY A 227 4.32 -15.75 -4.55
C GLY A 227 5.20 -16.92 -4.98
N THR A 228 5.74 -16.94 -6.20
CA THR A 228 6.65 -17.97 -6.73
C THR A 228 8.05 -17.39 -6.97
N LEU A 229 9.08 -18.24 -6.89
CA LEU A 229 10.45 -17.88 -7.27
C LEU A 229 10.58 -18.03 -8.79
N SER A 230 10.75 -16.91 -9.51
CA SER A 230 10.83 -16.87 -10.98
C SER A 230 12.24 -16.78 -11.51
N PHE A 231 13.18 -16.27 -10.70
CA PHE A 231 14.61 -16.21 -11.04
C PHE A 231 15.46 -16.36 -9.79
N ASP A 232 16.63 -16.99 -9.96
CA ASP A 232 17.66 -17.14 -8.94
C ASP A 232 19.02 -17.18 -9.63
N GLY A 233 19.83 -16.14 -9.50
CA GLY A 233 21.10 -16.02 -10.23
C GLY A 233 21.90 -14.76 -9.89
N ASP A 234 22.82 -14.38 -10.77
CA ASP A 234 23.65 -13.19 -10.60
C ASP A 234 22.80 -11.90 -10.71
N VAL A 235 23.38 -10.79 -10.21
CA VAL A 235 22.66 -9.50 -10.09
C VAL A 235 22.26 -8.96 -11.46
N GLU A 236 23.17 -8.98 -12.45
CA GLU A 236 22.88 -8.37 -13.75
C GLU A 236 21.84 -9.18 -14.53
N GLY A 237 21.96 -10.50 -14.52
CA GLY A 237 20.95 -11.40 -15.09
C GLY A 237 19.58 -11.25 -14.42
N GLY A 238 19.57 -11.11 -13.10
CA GLY A 238 18.33 -10.90 -12.33
C GLY A 238 17.67 -9.56 -12.61
N LEU A 239 18.44 -8.48 -12.65
CA LEU A 239 17.89 -7.16 -12.97
C LEU A 239 17.39 -7.09 -14.40
N ALA A 240 18.14 -7.64 -15.37
CA ALA A 240 17.70 -7.74 -16.76
C ALA A 240 16.41 -8.59 -16.90
N PHE A 241 16.33 -9.71 -16.17
CA PHE A 241 15.11 -10.53 -16.12
C PHE A 241 13.93 -9.75 -15.54
N TYR A 242 14.15 -8.98 -14.47
CA TYR A 242 13.11 -8.16 -13.85
C TYR A 242 12.62 -7.05 -14.77
N ASP A 243 13.55 -6.36 -15.46
CA ASP A 243 13.22 -5.32 -16.44
C ASP A 243 12.43 -5.91 -17.62
N ASP A 244 12.84 -7.09 -18.14
CA ASP A 244 12.11 -7.80 -19.17
C ASP A 244 10.73 -8.28 -18.68
N LEU A 245 10.62 -8.75 -17.43
CA LEU A 245 9.35 -9.12 -16.82
C LEU A 245 8.39 -7.92 -16.76
N VAL A 246 8.89 -6.77 -16.31
CA VAL A 246 8.13 -5.51 -16.28
C VAL A 246 7.77 -5.07 -17.69
N ALA A 247 8.70 -5.15 -18.64
CA ALA A 247 8.47 -4.80 -20.05
C ALA A 247 7.48 -5.76 -20.73
N ARG A 248 7.59 -7.08 -20.50
CA ARG A 248 6.62 -8.06 -21.02
C ARG A 248 5.23 -7.86 -20.46
N ARG A 249 5.11 -7.53 -19.17
CA ARG A 249 3.81 -7.20 -18.58
C ARG A 249 3.27 -5.90 -19.15
N ALA A 250 4.09 -4.86 -19.28
CA ALA A 250 3.70 -3.63 -19.97
C ALA A 250 3.32 -3.90 -21.44
N ALA A 251 4.06 -4.77 -22.14
CA ALA A 251 3.74 -5.19 -23.52
C ALA A 251 2.51 -6.12 -23.56
N HIS A 252 2.28 -6.96 -22.53
CA HIS A 252 1.06 -7.75 -22.38
C HIS A 252 -0.12 -6.83 -22.07
N GLU A 253 0.05 -5.85 -21.20
CA GLU A 253 -0.91 -4.77 -20.97
C GLU A 253 -1.18 -3.98 -22.27
N HIS A 254 -0.15 -3.78 -23.11
CA HIS A 254 -0.30 -3.20 -24.45
C HIS A 254 -0.97 -4.18 -25.47
N LYS A 255 -0.68 -5.49 -25.39
CA LYS A 255 -1.24 -6.50 -26.28
C LYS A 255 -2.69 -6.84 -25.94
N PHE A 256 -3.04 -6.82 -24.64
CA PHE A 256 -4.43 -6.85 -24.20
C PHE A 256 -5.24 -5.60 -24.61
N ARG A 257 -4.55 -4.54 -25.07
CA ARG A 257 -5.20 -3.36 -25.65
C ARG A 257 -5.81 -3.60 -27.04
N SER A 258 -5.50 -4.69 -27.73
CA SER A 258 -5.84 -4.86 -29.13
C SER A 258 -6.69 -6.10 -29.48
N GLU A 259 -7.05 -6.95 -28.54
CA GLU A 259 -7.96 -8.07 -28.81
C GLU A 259 -9.39 -7.73 -28.36
N PRO A 260 -10.41 -7.86 -29.24
CA PRO A 260 -11.81 -7.76 -28.84
C PRO A 260 -12.11 -8.89 -27.84
N VAL A 261 -12.56 -8.54 -26.65
CA VAL A 261 -13.08 -9.51 -25.69
C VAL A 261 -14.52 -9.80 -26.12
N ASP A 262 -14.82 -11.05 -26.46
CA ASP A 262 -16.20 -11.47 -26.68
C ASP A 262 -17.04 -11.17 -25.44
N PRO A 263 -18.26 -10.64 -25.60
CA PRO A 263 -19.14 -10.34 -24.47
C PRO A 263 -19.42 -11.61 -23.67
N VAL A 264 -19.02 -11.61 -22.41
CA VAL A 264 -19.38 -12.71 -21.52
C VAL A 264 -20.85 -12.51 -21.14
N GLU A 265 -21.72 -13.42 -21.58
CA GLU A 265 -23.11 -13.45 -21.11
C GLU A 265 -23.15 -13.88 -19.63
N ILE A 266 -23.12 -12.91 -18.75
CA ILE A 266 -23.32 -13.09 -17.31
C ILE A 266 -24.64 -12.39 -16.95
N ASP A 267 -25.50 -13.05 -16.18
CA ASP A 267 -26.74 -12.46 -15.69
C ASP A 267 -26.46 -11.23 -14.80
N GLU A 268 -27.27 -10.19 -14.92
CA GLU A 268 -27.15 -8.96 -14.14
C GLU A 268 -27.17 -9.22 -12.63
N ALA A 269 -27.96 -10.17 -12.17
CA ALA A 269 -27.99 -10.55 -10.76
C ALA A 269 -26.73 -11.29 -10.27
N GLU A 270 -25.97 -11.91 -11.18
CA GLU A 270 -24.64 -12.46 -10.89
C GLU A 270 -23.58 -11.37 -10.85
N LEU A 271 -23.69 -10.38 -11.72
CA LEU A 271 -22.77 -9.24 -11.73
C LEU A 271 -22.89 -8.37 -10.51
N ASP A 272 -24.11 -8.12 -10.02
CA ASP A 272 -24.33 -7.35 -8.79
C ASP A 272 -23.82 -8.11 -7.56
N ARG A 273 -23.72 -9.44 -7.67
CA ARG A 273 -23.07 -10.31 -6.66
C ARG A 273 -21.58 -10.49 -6.90
N ALA A 274 -21.05 -10.04 -8.04
CA ALA A 274 -19.64 -10.16 -8.37
C ALA A 274 -18.79 -9.36 -7.39
N SER A 275 -17.67 -9.91 -6.96
CA SER A 275 -16.79 -9.35 -5.94
C SER A 275 -16.35 -7.91 -6.24
N HIS A 276 -16.14 -7.55 -7.52
CA HIS A 276 -15.73 -6.21 -7.93
C HIS A 276 -16.81 -5.13 -7.74
N ARG A 277 -18.11 -5.47 -7.91
CA ARG A 277 -19.22 -4.56 -7.59
C ARG A 277 -19.54 -4.53 -6.10
N ALA A 278 -19.42 -5.66 -5.43
CA ALA A 278 -19.66 -5.78 -3.98
C ALA A 278 -18.65 -4.98 -3.16
N VAL A 279 -17.38 -4.91 -3.58
CA VAL A 279 -16.34 -4.08 -2.94
C VAL A 279 -16.70 -2.59 -2.99
N ALA A 280 -17.46 -2.15 -3.99
CA ALA A 280 -17.99 -0.79 -4.07
C ALA A 280 -19.13 -0.50 -3.06
N GLY A 281 -19.43 -1.42 -2.14
CA GLY A 281 -20.40 -1.25 -1.06
C GLY A 281 -21.85 -1.48 -1.49
N GLY A 282 -22.10 -2.31 -2.53
CA GLY A 282 -23.44 -2.71 -2.98
C GLY A 282 -24.23 -1.65 -3.74
N SER A 283 -23.69 -0.44 -3.90
CA SER A 283 -24.33 0.68 -4.61
C SER A 283 -23.55 1.09 -5.87
N TRP A 284 -22.95 0.13 -6.54
CA TRP A 284 -22.07 0.37 -7.70
C TRP A 284 -22.75 1.19 -8.80
N ARG A 285 -23.98 0.81 -9.21
CA ARG A 285 -24.76 1.55 -10.20
C ARG A 285 -25.18 2.91 -9.70
N GLU A 286 -25.77 2.96 -8.50
CA GLU A 286 -26.27 4.21 -7.90
C GLU A 286 -25.15 5.26 -7.80
N LYS A 287 -23.93 4.83 -7.49
CA LYS A 287 -22.75 5.70 -7.47
C LYS A 287 -22.37 6.20 -8.85
N GLY A 288 -22.26 5.31 -9.83
CA GLY A 288 -21.91 5.68 -11.20
C GLY A 288 -22.95 6.63 -11.81
N ASP A 289 -24.25 6.36 -11.60
CA ASP A 289 -25.35 7.22 -12.04
C ASP A 289 -25.29 8.58 -11.37
N TRP A 290 -25.06 8.60 -10.04
CA TRP A 290 -24.97 9.84 -9.26
C TRP A 290 -23.77 10.68 -9.71
N GLU A 291 -22.60 10.08 -9.84
CA GLU A 291 -21.35 10.76 -10.20
C GLU A 291 -21.45 11.42 -11.58
N PHE A 292 -21.98 10.68 -12.56
CA PHE A 292 -22.23 11.24 -13.88
C PHE A 292 -23.26 12.38 -13.85
N ALA A 293 -24.40 12.18 -13.17
CA ALA A 293 -25.45 13.21 -13.05
C ALA A 293 -24.92 14.46 -12.32
N PHE A 294 -24.11 14.27 -11.27
CA PHE A 294 -23.47 15.34 -10.52
C PHE A 294 -22.53 16.17 -11.42
N LEU A 295 -21.60 15.52 -12.12
CA LEU A 295 -20.67 16.23 -13.02
C LEU A 295 -21.41 16.99 -14.12
N ARG A 296 -22.48 16.40 -14.66
CA ARG A 296 -23.36 17.07 -15.63
C ARG A 296 -24.00 18.32 -15.06
N ALA A 297 -24.48 18.26 -13.82
CA ALA A 297 -25.07 19.40 -13.13
C ALA A 297 -24.03 20.50 -12.84
N GLN A 298 -22.74 20.11 -12.69
CA GLN A 298 -21.62 21.04 -12.52
C GLN A 298 -21.11 21.64 -13.86
N GLY A 299 -21.74 21.30 -14.98
CA GLY A 299 -21.41 21.86 -16.30
C GLY A 299 -20.45 21.01 -17.12
N LEU A 300 -20.35 19.71 -16.85
CA LEU A 300 -19.58 18.81 -17.71
C LEU A 300 -20.19 18.76 -19.12
N GLU A 301 -19.36 18.98 -20.13
CA GLU A 301 -19.68 18.97 -21.55
C GLU A 301 -18.81 17.97 -22.31
N PRO A 302 -19.22 17.53 -23.53
CA PRO A 302 -18.52 16.48 -24.28
C PRO A 302 -17.06 16.76 -24.62
N GLN A 303 -16.65 18.04 -24.69
CA GLN A 303 -15.28 18.44 -25.01
C GLN A 303 -14.35 18.53 -23.79
N HIS A 304 -14.85 18.36 -22.58
CA HIS A 304 -14.09 18.47 -21.36
C HIS A 304 -13.23 17.23 -21.11
N HIS A 305 -12.04 17.43 -20.55
CA HIS A 305 -11.18 16.36 -20.05
C HIS A 305 -11.49 16.05 -18.60
N VAL A 306 -11.70 14.77 -18.32
CA VAL A 306 -12.10 14.25 -17.00
C VAL A 306 -11.03 13.35 -16.42
N LEU A 307 -10.65 13.58 -15.18
CA LEU A 307 -9.79 12.74 -14.36
C LEU A 307 -10.61 12.10 -13.23
N ASP A 308 -10.75 10.79 -13.26
CA ASP A 308 -11.47 10.00 -12.25
C ASP A 308 -10.44 9.30 -11.34
N VAL A 309 -10.34 9.78 -10.09
CA VAL A 309 -9.35 9.30 -9.13
C VAL A 309 -9.99 8.33 -8.15
N GLY A 310 -9.57 7.09 -8.18
CA GLY A 310 -10.23 5.99 -7.49
C GLY A 310 -11.40 5.44 -8.31
N CYS A 311 -11.22 5.35 -9.64
CA CYS A 311 -12.29 4.94 -10.58
C CYS A 311 -12.83 3.51 -10.33
N GLY A 312 -12.21 2.75 -9.43
CA GLY A 312 -12.66 1.43 -9.00
C GLY A 312 -12.85 0.47 -10.19
N SER A 313 -14.01 -0.17 -10.21
CA SER A 313 -14.44 -1.04 -11.32
C SER A 313 -15.29 -0.30 -12.37
N LEU A 314 -15.03 0.99 -12.55
CA LEU A 314 -15.51 1.82 -13.66
C LEU A 314 -17.02 2.14 -13.63
N ALA A 315 -17.59 2.31 -12.45
CA ALA A 315 -19.03 2.62 -12.29
C ALA A 315 -19.43 3.92 -12.99
N ALA A 316 -18.65 5.00 -12.84
CA ALA A 316 -18.90 6.26 -13.54
C ALA A 316 -18.39 6.24 -14.98
N ALA A 317 -17.30 5.53 -15.23
CA ALA A 317 -16.67 5.46 -16.56
C ALA A 317 -17.61 4.95 -17.65
N ILE A 318 -18.49 3.99 -17.36
CA ILE A 318 -19.47 3.47 -18.33
C ILE A 318 -20.46 4.55 -18.82
N HIS A 319 -20.66 5.60 -18.05
CA HIS A 319 -21.50 6.77 -18.39
C HIS A 319 -20.65 7.91 -18.99
N LEU A 320 -19.46 8.15 -18.43
CA LEU A 320 -18.59 9.26 -18.85
C LEU A 320 -17.98 9.00 -20.24
N LEU A 321 -17.49 7.78 -20.50
CA LEU A 321 -16.81 7.45 -21.75
C LEU A 321 -17.65 7.60 -23.01
N PRO A 322 -18.94 7.24 -23.04
CA PRO A 322 -19.80 7.55 -24.18
C PRO A 322 -20.09 9.03 -24.33
N PHE A 323 -20.03 9.80 -23.23
CA PHE A 323 -20.41 11.20 -23.21
C PHE A 323 -19.27 12.13 -23.63
N VAL A 324 -18.04 11.90 -23.11
CA VAL A 324 -16.88 12.72 -23.50
C VAL A 324 -16.20 12.17 -24.76
N GLY A 325 -15.41 13.01 -25.43
CA GLY A 325 -14.69 12.60 -26.62
C GLY A 325 -13.63 11.52 -26.37
N PRO A 326 -13.21 10.80 -27.40
CA PRO A 326 -12.13 9.81 -27.29
C PRO A 326 -10.85 10.44 -26.71
N GLY A 327 -10.24 9.77 -25.74
CA GLY A 327 -9.00 10.24 -25.08
C GLY A 327 -9.19 11.33 -24.02
N GLN A 328 -10.42 11.79 -23.79
CA GLN A 328 -10.71 12.86 -22.81
C GLN A 328 -10.97 12.32 -21.40
N TYR A 329 -11.07 11.00 -21.22
CA TYR A 329 -11.23 10.37 -19.91
C TYR A 329 -9.95 9.67 -19.48
N TRP A 330 -9.55 9.95 -18.23
CA TRP A 330 -8.47 9.27 -17.52
C TRP A 330 -8.98 8.73 -16.19
N GLY A 331 -8.78 7.43 -15.96
CA GLY A 331 -9.09 6.76 -14.70
C GLY A 331 -7.81 6.36 -13.96
N VAL A 332 -7.76 6.63 -12.67
CA VAL A 332 -6.66 6.21 -11.79
C VAL A 332 -7.21 5.30 -10.70
N GLU A 333 -6.63 4.11 -10.53
CA GLU A 333 -7.05 3.15 -9.51
C GLU A 333 -5.85 2.46 -8.88
N ARG A 334 -5.87 2.29 -7.55
CA ARG A 334 -4.83 1.57 -6.81
C ARG A 334 -5.02 0.05 -6.80
N ASN A 335 -6.27 -0.40 -6.93
CA ASN A 335 -6.59 -1.82 -6.94
C ASN A 335 -6.68 -2.33 -8.39
N TYR A 336 -5.57 -2.94 -8.84
CA TYR A 336 -5.49 -3.48 -10.19
C TYR A 336 -6.62 -4.48 -10.51
N THR A 337 -7.02 -5.31 -9.55
CA THR A 337 -8.09 -6.30 -9.77
C THR A 337 -9.44 -5.65 -10.05
N LEU A 338 -9.76 -4.54 -9.36
CA LEU A 338 -10.98 -3.77 -9.63
C LEU A 338 -10.92 -3.12 -11.00
N LEU A 339 -9.78 -2.49 -11.32
CA LEU A 339 -9.58 -1.84 -12.60
C LEU A 339 -9.65 -2.84 -13.77
N ASP A 340 -9.01 -4.00 -13.64
CA ASP A 340 -9.04 -5.07 -14.65
C ASP A 340 -10.46 -5.62 -14.85
N ALA A 341 -11.19 -5.88 -13.76
CA ALA A 341 -12.60 -6.31 -13.83
C ALA A 341 -13.47 -5.27 -14.53
N GLY A 342 -13.31 -3.99 -14.19
CA GLY A 342 -14.01 -2.89 -14.85
C GLY A 342 -13.74 -2.85 -16.35
N MET A 343 -12.48 -2.96 -16.76
CA MET A 343 -12.09 -2.93 -18.17
C MET A 343 -12.57 -4.16 -18.95
N ARG A 344 -12.50 -5.35 -18.36
CA ARG A 344 -12.83 -6.60 -19.05
C ARG A 344 -14.31 -6.93 -19.04
N ILE A 345 -15.01 -6.57 -17.98
CA ILE A 345 -16.43 -6.94 -17.80
C ILE A 345 -17.33 -5.75 -18.08
N GLU A 346 -17.12 -4.62 -17.37
CA GLU A 346 -18.08 -3.53 -17.39
C GLU A 346 -18.04 -2.74 -18.71
N LEU A 347 -16.85 -2.41 -19.23
CA LEU A 347 -16.74 -1.73 -20.55
C LEU A 347 -17.23 -2.62 -21.68
N ALA A 348 -16.89 -3.93 -21.66
CA ALA A 348 -17.33 -4.88 -22.68
C ALA A 348 -18.87 -4.98 -22.72
N ARG A 349 -19.53 -5.07 -21.55
CA ARG A 349 -21.01 -5.10 -21.45
C ARG A 349 -21.66 -3.80 -21.88
N ALA A 350 -21.03 -2.66 -21.57
CA ALA A 350 -21.49 -1.36 -22.02
C ALA A 350 -21.24 -1.11 -23.51
N GLY A 351 -20.58 -2.03 -24.25
CA GLY A 351 -20.23 -1.86 -25.65
C GLY A 351 -19.22 -0.73 -25.90
N ILE A 352 -18.40 -0.40 -24.89
CA ILE A 352 -17.45 0.71 -24.94
C ILE A 352 -16.08 0.16 -25.34
N ALA A 353 -15.56 0.69 -26.45
CA ALA A 353 -14.22 0.36 -26.93
C ALA A 353 -13.17 0.93 -25.94
N ARG A 354 -12.23 0.08 -25.52
CA ARG A 354 -11.21 0.40 -24.53
C ARG A 354 -10.26 1.53 -24.98
N GLU A 355 -10.04 1.64 -26.29
CA GLU A 355 -9.17 2.65 -26.91
C GLU A 355 -9.67 4.08 -26.71
N ARG A 356 -10.90 4.26 -26.23
CA ARG A 356 -11.48 5.57 -25.91
C ARG A 356 -11.00 6.17 -24.61
N SER A 357 -10.28 5.40 -23.77
CA SER A 357 -9.95 5.75 -22.39
C SER A 357 -8.49 5.47 -22.05
N HIS A 358 -8.00 6.19 -21.06
CA HIS A 358 -6.70 5.97 -20.45
C HIS A 358 -6.88 5.56 -19.00
N PHE A 359 -6.20 4.48 -18.60
CA PHE A 359 -6.22 4.01 -17.22
C PHE A 359 -4.82 3.89 -16.67
N LEU A 360 -4.63 4.40 -15.46
CA LEU A 360 -3.37 4.33 -14.71
C LEU A 360 -3.58 3.54 -13.41
N HIS A 361 -2.81 2.47 -13.24
CA HIS A 361 -2.67 1.82 -11.95
C HIS A 361 -1.64 2.57 -11.11
N SER A 362 -2.01 3.07 -9.93
CA SER A 362 -1.12 3.80 -9.03
C SER A 362 -1.46 3.52 -7.56
N ASP A 363 -0.60 2.82 -6.85
CA ASP A 363 -0.77 2.49 -5.42
C ASP A 363 -0.80 3.72 -4.52
N THR A 364 -0.22 4.83 -4.97
CA THR A 364 -0.07 6.08 -4.22
C THR A 364 -0.90 7.22 -4.79
N PHE A 365 -1.72 6.97 -5.82
CA PHE A 365 -2.40 8.01 -6.60
C PHE A 365 -1.42 9.05 -7.17
N ASP A 366 -0.21 8.60 -7.52
CA ASP A 366 0.72 9.42 -8.27
C ASP A 366 0.19 9.60 -9.71
N VAL A 367 -0.12 10.84 -10.03
CA VAL A 367 -0.66 11.27 -11.32
C VAL A 367 0.40 11.98 -12.18
N SER A 368 1.68 11.86 -11.84
CA SER A 368 2.78 12.53 -12.57
C SER A 368 2.85 12.11 -14.05
N GLY A 369 2.52 10.85 -14.34
CA GLY A 369 2.49 10.30 -15.71
C GLY A 369 1.28 10.68 -16.56
N ILE A 370 0.35 11.51 -16.04
CA ILE A 370 -0.86 11.95 -16.72
C ILE A 370 -0.66 13.35 -17.30
N PRO A 371 -1.26 13.71 -18.47
CA PRO A 371 -1.18 15.08 -19.02
C PRO A 371 -1.70 16.16 -18.05
N ASP A 372 -1.22 17.38 -18.20
CA ASP A 372 -1.66 18.54 -17.41
C ASP A 372 -2.77 19.29 -18.18
N ALA A 373 -4.02 18.85 -18.12
CA ALA A 373 -5.04 19.48 -18.94
C ALA A 373 -6.49 19.13 -18.57
N PHE A 374 -6.82 18.93 -17.30
CA PHE A 374 -8.17 18.52 -16.93
C PHE A 374 -9.08 19.70 -16.59
N ASP A 375 -10.30 19.64 -17.14
CA ASP A 375 -11.38 20.58 -16.82
C ASP A 375 -12.10 20.14 -15.55
N PHE A 376 -12.27 18.83 -15.41
CA PHE A 376 -12.91 18.19 -14.25
C PHE A 376 -12.03 17.08 -13.70
N ALA A 377 -11.91 17.03 -12.38
CA ALA A 377 -11.43 15.86 -11.67
C ALA A 377 -12.47 15.46 -10.61
N ILE A 378 -12.59 14.17 -10.34
CA ILE A 378 -13.48 13.64 -9.31
C ILE A 378 -12.78 12.55 -8.50
N ALA A 379 -13.09 12.48 -7.20
CA ALA A 379 -12.70 11.40 -6.30
C ALA A 379 -13.91 11.03 -5.43
N ASP A 380 -14.77 10.16 -5.96
CA ASP A 380 -15.96 9.73 -5.24
C ASP A 380 -15.67 8.64 -4.22
N SER A 381 -16.10 8.87 -2.97
CA SER A 381 -15.91 7.96 -1.83
C SER A 381 -14.45 7.55 -1.57
N LEU A 382 -13.46 8.22 -2.18
CA LEU A 382 -12.05 7.87 -2.03
C LEU A 382 -11.48 8.32 -0.69
N PHE A 383 -11.79 9.56 -0.26
CA PHE A 383 -11.20 10.14 0.96
C PHE A 383 -11.65 9.41 2.23
N ALA A 384 -12.78 8.72 2.19
CA ALA A 384 -13.24 7.85 3.28
C ALA A 384 -12.34 6.62 3.50
N TYR A 385 -11.49 6.26 2.53
CA TYR A 385 -10.62 5.08 2.57
C TYR A 385 -9.13 5.42 2.49
N LEU A 386 -8.78 6.69 2.62
CA LEU A 386 -7.39 7.14 2.62
C LEU A 386 -7.00 7.76 3.95
N PRO A 387 -5.85 7.41 4.54
CA PRO A 387 -5.25 8.18 5.62
C PRO A 387 -5.00 9.63 5.16
N PHE A 388 -5.08 10.59 6.07
CA PHE A 388 -5.03 12.01 5.73
C PHE A 388 -3.80 12.42 4.90
N ASN A 389 -2.62 11.85 5.19
CA ASN A 389 -1.41 12.11 4.40
C ASN A 389 -1.55 11.68 2.93
N SER A 390 -2.35 10.66 2.64
CA SER A 390 -2.65 10.22 1.28
C SER A 390 -3.68 11.12 0.62
N VAL A 391 -4.68 11.61 1.38
CA VAL A 391 -5.62 12.65 0.92
C VAL A 391 -4.85 13.91 0.52
N ALA A 392 -3.90 14.38 1.35
CA ALA A 392 -3.09 15.54 1.06
C ALA A 392 -2.26 15.38 -0.24
N ARG A 393 -1.64 14.20 -0.42
CA ARG A 393 -0.89 13.88 -1.66
C ARG A 393 -1.79 13.83 -2.88
N CYS A 394 -2.98 13.24 -2.75
CA CYS A 394 -3.97 13.19 -3.82
C CYS A 394 -4.37 14.61 -4.25
N ILE A 395 -4.76 15.47 -3.30
CA ILE A 395 -5.11 16.87 -3.58
C ILE A 395 -3.94 17.59 -4.30
N ALA A 396 -2.72 17.50 -3.74
CA ALA A 396 -1.54 18.14 -4.32
C ALA A 396 -1.21 17.63 -5.73
N GLY A 397 -1.42 16.35 -5.99
CA GLY A 397 -1.22 15.74 -7.32
C GLY A 397 -2.25 16.22 -8.33
N VAL A 398 -3.54 16.13 -7.98
CA VAL A 398 -4.66 16.46 -8.87
C VAL A 398 -4.69 17.95 -9.20
N VAL A 399 -4.53 18.84 -8.21
CA VAL A 399 -4.55 20.29 -8.43
C VAL A 399 -3.55 20.73 -9.50
N ARG A 400 -2.35 20.12 -9.53
CA ARG A 400 -1.34 20.40 -10.57
C ARG A 400 -1.72 19.96 -11.97
N LYS A 401 -2.71 19.07 -12.09
CA LYS A 401 -3.19 18.55 -13.38
C LYS A 401 -4.41 19.30 -13.90
N LEU A 402 -4.99 20.17 -13.09
CA LEU A 402 -6.13 20.98 -13.50
C LEU A 402 -5.71 22.13 -14.40
N LYS A 403 -6.56 22.47 -15.34
CA LYS A 403 -6.53 23.78 -16.03
C LYS A 403 -6.78 24.91 -15.03
N PRO A 404 -6.44 26.16 -15.34
CA PRO A 404 -6.70 27.32 -14.44
C PRO A 404 -8.15 27.46 -14.01
N ALA A 405 -9.12 27.09 -14.87
CA ALA A 405 -10.55 27.07 -14.56
C ALA A 405 -11.06 25.64 -14.18
N GLY A 406 -10.16 24.67 -14.05
CA GLY A 406 -10.49 23.29 -13.73
C GLY A 406 -10.98 23.14 -12.30
N ARG A 407 -11.81 22.13 -12.06
CA ARG A 407 -12.41 21.86 -10.75
C ARG A 407 -12.18 20.41 -10.36
N PHE A 408 -11.76 20.19 -9.12
CA PHE A 408 -11.63 18.88 -8.53
C PHE A 408 -12.74 18.70 -7.48
N TYR A 409 -13.63 17.76 -7.71
CA TYR A 409 -14.68 17.36 -6.78
C TYR A 409 -14.23 16.15 -5.99
N ALA A 410 -14.39 16.20 -4.68
CA ALA A 410 -14.08 15.06 -3.82
C ALA A 410 -15.20 14.86 -2.79
N THR A 411 -15.50 13.61 -2.46
CA THR A 411 -16.44 13.28 -1.41
C THR A 411 -15.73 12.76 -0.18
N TRP A 412 -16.24 13.09 1.00
CA TRP A 412 -15.69 12.66 2.27
C TRP A 412 -16.75 12.63 3.38
N PHE A 413 -16.46 11.93 4.45
CA PHE A 413 -17.24 12.06 5.67
C PHE A 413 -16.70 13.23 6.50
N GLU A 414 -17.48 14.29 6.64
CA GLU A 414 -17.08 15.44 7.44
C GLU A 414 -17.13 15.13 8.94
N ASN A 415 -16.08 15.49 9.68
CA ASN A 415 -16.14 15.67 11.11
C ASN A 415 -16.53 17.12 11.41
N PRO A 416 -17.75 17.36 11.91
CA PRO A 416 -18.23 18.73 12.12
C PRO A 416 -17.54 19.44 13.29
N ASP A 417 -16.91 18.69 14.19
CA ASP A 417 -16.16 19.23 15.34
C ASP A 417 -14.71 18.73 15.27
N ALA A 418 -13.79 19.63 14.95
CA ALA A 418 -12.37 19.30 14.84
C ALA A 418 -11.74 18.79 16.16
N ALA A 419 -12.38 19.03 17.30
CA ALA A 419 -11.94 18.53 18.60
C ALA A 419 -12.55 17.15 18.94
N ASN A 420 -13.44 16.63 18.10
CA ASN A 420 -14.00 15.29 18.28
C ASN A 420 -13.06 14.22 17.71
N PHE A 421 -12.57 13.34 18.55
CA PHE A 421 -11.76 12.17 18.18
C PHE A 421 -12.50 10.84 18.35
N ASP A 422 -13.81 10.89 18.62
CA ASP A 422 -14.65 9.71 18.79
C ASP A 422 -15.27 9.27 17.45
N PRO A 423 -15.67 7.99 17.31
CA PRO A 423 -16.43 7.51 16.16
C PRO A 423 -17.75 8.25 15.97
N ILE A 424 -18.11 8.56 14.73
CA ILE A 424 -19.36 9.23 14.38
C ILE A 424 -20.27 8.27 13.61
N THR A 425 -21.44 7.95 14.19
CA THR A 425 -22.46 7.18 13.45
C THR A 425 -23.34 8.12 12.65
N ARG A 426 -23.41 7.92 11.35
CA ARG A 426 -24.17 8.73 10.39
C ARG A 426 -25.63 8.33 10.35
N PRO A 427 -26.55 9.19 9.83
CA PRO A 427 -27.97 8.88 9.73
C PRO A 427 -28.26 7.61 8.92
N ASN A 428 -27.42 7.27 7.95
CA ASN A 428 -27.52 6.05 7.14
C ASN A 428 -26.96 4.78 7.81
N GLY A 429 -26.56 4.87 9.09
CA GLY A 429 -26.01 3.76 9.88
C GLY A 429 -24.51 3.51 9.69
N VAL A 430 -23.82 4.23 8.81
CA VAL A 430 -22.36 4.13 8.64
C VAL A 430 -21.67 4.77 9.83
N THR A 431 -20.77 4.04 10.50
CA THR A 431 -19.89 4.60 11.54
C THR A 431 -18.53 4.92 10.95
N THR A 432 -18.09 6.16 11.11
CA THR A 432 -16.80 6.68 10.61
C THR A 432 -15.85 6.97 11.77
N TYR A 433 -14.54 6.94 11.50
CA TYR A 433 -13.49 6.98 12.51
C TYR A 433 -12.41 8.01 12.16
N PRO A 434 -11.72 8.58 13.17
CA PRO A 434 -10.60 9.50 12.92
C PRO A 434 -9.30 8.77 12.53
N ASP A 435 -9.14 7.49 12.90
CA ASP A 435 -7.89 6.73 12.88
C ASP A 435 -7.91 5.46 12.01
N ARG A 436 -9.07 5.09 11.45
CA ARG A 436 -9.27 3.91 10.59
C ARG A 436 -10.43 4.08 9.62
N GLU A 437 -10.49 3.21 8.62
CA GLU A 437 -11.55 3.19 7.60
C GLU A 437 -12.93 2.79 8.18
N PRO A 438 -13.99 3.42 7.71
CA PRO A 438 -14.02 4.63 6.88
C PRO A 438 -13.67 5.88 7.70
N TYR A 439 -12.75 6.68 7.16
CA TYR A 439 -12.26 7.89 7.83
C TYR A 439 -13.27 9.04 7.78
N HIS A 440 -13.19 9.92 8.79
CA HIS A 440 -13.76 11.25 8.72
C HIS A 440 -12.70 12.31 9.05
N TYR A 441 -12.80 13.47 8.43
CA TYR A 441 -11.86 14.58 8.61
C TYR A 441 -12.62 15.89 8.81
N PRO A 442 -12.12 16.80 9.66
CA PRO A 442 -12.68 18.15 9.73
C PRO A 442 -12.29 18.92 8.45
N PHE A 443 -13.20 19.79 8.02
CA PHE A 443 -12.99 20.60 6.83
C PHE A 443 -11.73 21.47 6.91
N SER A 444 -11.41 22.01 8.09
CA SER A 444 -10.22 22.81 8.34
C SER A 444 -8.90 22.11 7.98
N LEU A 445 -8.80 20.80 8.11
CA LEU A 445 -7.61 20.08 7.65
C LEU A 445 -7.48 20.09 6.12
N ILE A 446 -8.60 20.00 5.41
CA ILE A 446 -8.61 20.06 3.94
C ILE A 446 -8.24 21.46 3.48
N GLU A 447 -8.75 22.51 4.17
CA GLU A 447 -8.39 23.91 3.90
C GLU A 447 -6.87 24.15 4.00
N VAL A 448 -6.23 23.65 5.07
CA VAL A 448 -4.78 23.77 5.26
C VAL A 448 -4.00 23.13 4.10
N VAL A 449 -4.43 21.97 3.62
CA VAL A 449 -3.79 21.30 2.48
C VAL A 449 -3.98 22.11 1.20
N CYS A 450 -5.20 22.57 0.94
CA CYS A 450 -5.50 23.36 -0.25
C CYS A 450 -4.70 24.67 -0.27
N ASP A 451 -4.62 25.38 0.85
CA ASP A 451 -3.79 26.58 0.99
C ASP A 451 -2.31 26.30 0.69
N ALA A 452 -1.78 25.21 1.22
CA ALA A 452 -0.38 24.82 1.02
C ALA A 452 -0.04 24.49 -0.44
N VAL A 453 -1.02 24.06 -1.24
CA VAL A 453 -0.83 23.73 -2.67
C VAL A 453 -1.29 24.83 -3.62
N GLY A 454 -1.69 26.01 -3.11
CA GLY A 454 -2.14 27.13 -3.93
C GLY A 454 -3.53 26.93 -4.52
N ALA A 455 -4.43 26.27 -3.82
CA ALA A 455 -5.81 26.03 -4.22
C ALA A 455 -6.80 26.67 -3.24
N THR A 456 -8.03 26.81 -3.70
CA THR A 456 -9.21 27.12 -2.85
C THR A 456 -10.03 25.88 -2.67
N VAL A 457 -10.78 25.78 -1.57
CA VAL A 457 -11.73 24.70 -1.33
C VAL A 457 -13.05 25.28 -0.78
N GLU A 458 -14.15 24.75 -1.30
CA GLU A 458 -15.50 25.11 -0.85
C GLU A 458 -16.32 23.85 -0.64
N ARG A 459 -17.31 23.90 0.27
CA ARG A 459 -18.32 22.85 0.42
C ARG A 459 -19.44 23.09 -0.57
N ILE A 460 -19.90 22.00 -1.18
CA ILE A 460 -21.13 22.02 -1.98
C ILE A 460 -22.20 21.26 -1.20
N ASP A 461 -23.33 21.89 -0.99
CA ASP A 461 -24.49 21.23 -0.39
C ASP A 461 -25.16 20.32 -1.44
N VAL A 462 -24.92 19.02 -1.33
CA VAL A 462 -25.49 17.99 -2.20
C VAL A 462 -26.18 16.96 -1.33
N SER A 463 -27.47 17.09 -1.18
CA SER A 463 -28.29 16.21 -0.32
C SER A 463 -28.48 14.78 -0.88
N THR A 464 -28.00 14.50 -2.10
CA THR A 464 -28.34 13.28 -2.87
C THR A 464 -27.22 12.25 -2.98
N HIS A 465 -26.08 12.43 -2.28
CA HIS A 465 -24.99 11.45 -2.36
C HIS A 465 -25.42 10.08 -1.79
N PRO A 466 -25.23 8.94 -2.53
CA PRO A 466 -25.76 7.63 -2.13
C PRO A 466 -25.30 7.15 -0.74
N ARG A 467 -24.10 7.59 -0.30
CA ARG A 467 -23.55 7.24 1.01
C ARG A 467 -23.67 8.37 2.05
N GLY A 468 -24.33 9.48 1.70
CA GLY A 468 -24.42 10.64 2.60
C GLY A 468 -23.09 11.32 2.89
N GLU A 469 -22.13 11.21 1.97
CA GLU A 469 -20.86 11.93 2.04
C GLU A 469 -21.09 13.41 1.62
N ALA A 470 -20.34 14.30 2.23
CA ALA A 470 -20.30 15.71 1.82
C ALA A 470 -19.44 15.86 0.56
N VAL A 471 -19.64 16.94 -0.20
CA VAL A 471 -18.92 17.21 -1.44
C VAL A 471 -18.08 18.47 -1.30
N LEU A 472 -16.82 18.36 -1.72
CA LEU A 472 -15.87 19.47 -1.84
C LEU A 472 -15.71 19.85 -3.32
N VAL A 473 -15.50 21.14 -3.58
CA VAL A 473 -14.89 21.62 -4.82
C VAL A 473 -13.56 22.30 -4.51
N ILE A 474 -12.51 21.85 -5.17
CA ILE A 474 -11.15 22.36 -5.05
C ILE A 474 -10.75 22.94 -6.40
N SER A 475 -10.27 24.20 -6.42
CA SER A 475 -9.88 24.90 -7.64
C SER A 475 -8.50 25.54 -7.50
N PRO A 476 -7.66 25.54 -8.54
CA PRO A 476 -6.42 26.30 -8.54
C PRO A 476 -6.69 27.79 -8.29
N ARG A 477 -5.77 28.49 -7.58
CA ARG A 477 -5.83 29.94 -7.38
C ARG A 477 -5.36 30.71 -8.61
#